data_2489eb52d379892a2e6a83a3aecf261f
#
_entry.id   2489eb52d379892a2e6a83a3aecf261f
#
_cell.length_a   1.000
_cell.length_b   1.000
_cell.length_c   1.000
_cell.angle_alpha   90.00
_cell.angle_beta   90.00
_cell.angle_gamma   90.00
#
_symmetry.space_group_name_H-M   'P 1'
#
loop_
_entity.id
_entity.type
_entity.pdbx_description
1 polymer ?
#
loop_
_entity_poly.entity_id
_entity_poly.type
_entity_poly.pdbx_seq_one_letter_code
_entity_poly.pdbx_strand_id
1 'polypeptide(L)'
;MTESFNKVKYIEECESKLAEKFAEIDQIAFFNQSKVCNAFAENRIAARHFAGTSGYGYGDEGRDCLGSVFARAFGAEAGIVSPHILSGTHALTIALFGLLRPGDTLFCISGLPYDTIRGVIYGDGNGSLKDFGIKFRCCDLADGKFDYPAIKMGLSEAKVVYIQRSRG
;
A
#
# COMPACT_ATOMS: atom_id res chain seq x y z
N MET A 1 11.67 41.43 -35.98
CA MET A 1 10.46 41.25 -35.17
C MET A 1 10.55 39.88 -34.56
N THR A 2 10.83 39.79 -33.29
CA THR A 2 10.83 38.50 -32.54
C THR A 2 9.36 38.08 -32.38
N GLU A 3 8.98 36.97 -33.02
CA GLU A 3 7.69 36.37 -32.77
C GLU A 3 7.50 36.19 -31.26
N SER A 4 6.46 36.80 -30.72
CA SER A 4 6.10 36.63 -29.32
C SER A 4 5.82 35.14 -29.07
N PHE A 5 6.60 34.50 -28.22
CA PHE A 5 6.41 33.09 -27.84
C PHE A 5 5.00 32.87 -27.28
N ASN A 6 4.18 32.17 -28.04
CA ASN A 6 2.80 31.82 -27.62
C ASN A 6 2.82 30.59 -26.72
N LYS A 7 2.77 30.81 -25.41
CA LYS A 7 2.84 29.77 -24.39
C LYS A 7 1.69 28.74 -24.51
N VAL A 8 0.50 29.21 -24.88
CA VAL A 8 -0.69 28.34 -25.02
C VAL A 8 -0.47 27.36 -26.16
N LYS A 9 -0.09 27.86 -27.34
CA LYS A 9 0.18 27.01 -28.51
C LYS A 9 1.29 26.00 -28.22
N TYR A 10 2.34 26.40 -27.50
CA TYR A 10 3.40 25.48 -27.12
C TYR A 10 2.91 24.34 -26.19
N ILE A 11 2.04 24.66 -25.23
CA ILE A 11 1.45 23.68 -24.34
C ILE A 11 0.59 22.70 -25.14
N GLU A 12 -0.29 23.19 -26.03
CA GLU A 12 -1.15 22.37 -26.90
C GLU A 12 -0.32 21.42 -27.79
N GLU A 13 0.80 21.92 -28.34
CA GLU A 13 1.72 21.09 -29.12
C GLU A 13 2.39 20.00 -28.27
N CYS A 14 2.73 20.29 -27.01
CA CYS A 14 3.29 19.29 -26.08
C CYS A 14 2.23 18.25 -25.71
N GLU A 15 1.02 18.67 -25.39
CA GLU A 15 -0.09 17.77 -25.03
C GLU A 15 -0.44 16.84 -26.20
N SER A 16 -0.46 17.38 -27.43
CA SER A 16 -0.75 16.56 -28.62
C SER A 16 0.25 15.41 -28.83
N LYS A 17 1.52 15.64 -28.49
CA LYS A 17 2.58 14.62 -28.55
C LYS A 17 2.43 13.53 -27.47
N LEU A 18 1.71 13.83 -26.41
CA LEU A 18 1.46 12.92 -25.28
C LEU A 18 0.07 12.26 -25.31
N ALA A 19 -0.73 12.55 -26.35
CA ALA A 19 -2.12 12.10 -26.42
C ALA A 19 -2.29 10.59 -26.26
N GLU A 20 -1.44 9.78 -26.90
CA GLU A 20 -1.46 8.33 -26.75
C GLU A 20 -1.16 7.91 -25.29
N LYS A 21 -0.21 8.56 -24.64
CA LYS A 21 0.14 8.27 -23.25
C LYS A 21 -0.97 8.66 -22.28
N PHE A 22 -1.62 9.78 -22.53
CA PHE A 22 -2.78 10.18 -21.75
C PHE A 22 -3.95 9.20 -21.94
N ALA A 23 -4.20 8.75 -23.17
CA ALA A 23 -5.24 7.74 -23.43
C ALA A 23 -4.98 6.42 -22.69
N GLU A 24 -3.72 5.95 -22.61
CA GLU A 24 -3.36 4.77 -21.79
C GLU A 24 -3.66 4.99 -20.29
N ILE A 25 -3.29 6.16 -19.77
CA ILE A 25 -3.55 6.52 -18.36
C ILE A 25 -5.06 6.60 -18.11
N ASP A 26 -5.82 7.20 -19.01
CA ASP A 26 -7.29 7.32 -18.90
C ASP A 26 -7.97 5.95 -18.89
N GLN A 27 -7.50 5.00 -19.70
CA GLN A 27 -8.01 3.62 -19.67
C GLN A 27 -7.76 2.94 -18.31
N ILE A 28 -6.57 3.10 -17.76
CA ILE A 28 -6.21 2.58 -16.42
C ILE A 28 -7.08 3.25 -15.34
N ALA A 29 -7.24 4.56 -15.43
CA ALA A 29 -8.06 5.34 -14.50
C ALA A 29 -9.54 4.90 -14.57
N PHE A 30 -10.09 4.76 -15.76
CA PHE A 30 -11.46 4.29 -15.97
C PHE A 30 -11.68 2.88 -15.39
N PHE A 31 -10.76 1.95 -15.66
CA PHE A 31 -10.84 0.60 -15.13
C PHE A 31 -10.86 0.59 -13.59
N ASN A 32 -9.95 1.34 -12.96
CA ASN A 32 -9.88 1.41 -11.51
C ASN A 32 -11.07 2.15 -10.88
N GLN A 33 -11.53 3.24 -11.51
CA GLN A 33 -12.72 3.96 -11.07
C GLN A 33 -13.97 3.05 -11.14
N SER A 34 -14.09 2.25 -12.19
CA SER A 34 -15.19 1.29 -12.32
C SER A 34 -15.18 0.25 -11.20
N LYS A 35 -14.01 -0.23 -10.78
CA LYS A 35 -13.88 -1.13 -9.60
C LYS A 35 -14.40 -0.47 -8.34
N VAL A 36 -14.04 0.79 -8.09
CA VAL A 36 -14.49 1.55 -6.92
C VAL A 36 -16.00 1.76 -6.97
N CYS A 37 -16.55 2.21 -8.10
CA CYS A 37 -17.99 2.39 -8.25
C CYS A 37 -18.78 1.08 -8.03
N ASN A 38 -18.27 -0.04 -8.54
CA ASN A 38 -18.88 -1.35 -8.30
C ASN A 38 -18.81 -1.74 -6.81
N ALA A 39 -17.70 -1.47 -6.13
CA ALA A 39 -17.58 -1.73 -4.70
C ALA A 39 -18.61 -0.92 -3.88
N PHE A 40 -18.86 0.34 -4.26
CA PHE A 40 -19.90 1.17 -3.65
C PHE A 40 -21.30 0.60 -3.90
N ALA A 41 -21.61 0.23 -5.16
CA ALA A 41 -22.90 -0.31 -5.52
C ALA A 41 -23.21 -1.64 -4.82
N GLU A 42 -22.25 -2.57 -4.81
CA GLU A 42 -22.40 -3.89 -4.17
C GLU A 42 -22.58 -3.78 -2.64
N ASN A 43 -21.90 -2.83 -2.00
CA ASN A 43 -22.08 -2.54 -0.57
C ASN A 43 -23.26 -1.61 -0.29
N ARG A 44 -24.04 -1.24 -1.32
CA ARG A 44 -25.26 -0.40 -1.22
C ARG A 44 -25.02 0.90 -0.46
N ILE A 45 -23.89 1.57 -0.76
CA ILE A 45 -23.53 2.83 -0.14
C ILE A 45 -24.59 3.89 -0.42
N ALA A 46 -25.02 4.58 0.63
CA ALA A 46 -26.06 5.62 0.60
C ALA A 46 -25.69 6.77 1.54
N ALA A 47 -26.42 7.87 1.49
CA ALA A 47 -26.17 9.07 2.27
C ALA A 47 -26.01 8.81 3.78
N ARG A 48 -26.74 7.82 4.33
CA ARG A 48 -26.66 7.45 5.75
C ARG A 48 -25.25 7.02 6.20
N HIS A 49 -24.45 6.43 5.30
CA HIS A 49 -23.07 5.99 5.62
C HIS A 49 -22.09 7.16 5.78
N PHE A 50 -22.49 8.37 5.35
CA PHE A 50 -21.72 9.60 5.51
C PHE A 50 -22.23 10.48 6.67
N ALA A 51 -23.27 10.03 7.38
CA ALA A 51 -23.76 10.74 8.55
C ALA A 51 -22.73 10.68 9.68
N GLY A 52 -22.62 11.77 10.44
CA GLY A 52 -21.76 11.81 11.64
C GLY A 52 -22.28 10.83 12.71
N THR A 53 -21.34 10.21 13.43
CA THR A 53 -21.62 9.28 14.55
C THR A 53 -20.97 9.78 15.83
N SER A 54 -21.27 9.12 16.96
CA SER A 54 -20.65 9.44 18.25
C SER A 54 -19.14 9.15 18.31
N GLY A 55 -18.61 8.40 17.35
CA GLY A 55 -17.21 7.95 17.32
C GLY A 55 -16.89 6.76 18.22
N TYR A 56 -17.83 6.30 19.05
CA TYR A 56 -17.62 5.14 19.93
C TYR A 56 -17.76 3.78 19.22
N GLY A 57 -18.09 3.77 17.92
CA GLY A 57 -18.19 2.53 17.13
C GLY A 57 -19.52 1.79 17.27
N TYR A 58 -20.47 2.30 18.03
CA TYR A 58 -21.81 1.71 18.14
C TYR A 58 -22.71 2.27 17.04
N GLY A 59 -23.23 1.38 16.18
CA GLY A 59 -24.13 1.77 15.10
C GLY A 59 -23.47 2.66 14.02
N ASP A 60 -22.17 2.55 13.85
CA ASP A 60 -21.42 3.30 12.83
C ASP A 60 -21.38 2.52 11.52
N GLU A 61 -22.51 2.58 10.78
CA GLU A 61 -22.66 1.89 9.50
C GLU A 61 -21.56 2.31 8.49
N GLY A 62 -21.16 3.57 8.50
CA GLY A 62 -20.12 4.09 7.60
C GLY A 62 -18.77 3.43 7.86
N ARG A 63 -18.35 3.33 9.11
CA ARG A 63 -17.11 2.66 9.52
C ARG A 63 -17.14 1.18 9.17
N ASP A 64 -18.23 0.49 9.52
CA ASP A 64 -18.36 -0.94 9.33
C ASP A 64 -18.34 -1.30 7.84
N CYS A 65 -18.98 -0.47 7.00
CA CYS A 65 -19.04 -0.66 5.56
C CYS A 65 -17.73 -0.32 4.84
N LEU A 66 -16.93 0.62 5.36
CA LEU A 66 -15.72 1.12 4.71
C LEU A 66 -14.71 0.01 4.44
N GLY A 67 -14.48 -0.88 5.40
CA GLY A 67 -13.60 -2.04 5.24
C GLY A 67 -14.06 -2.97 4.12
N SER A 68 -15.36 -3.20 3.99
CA SER A 68 -15.96 -4.03 2.94
C SER A 68 -15.80 -3.40 1.55
N VAL A 69 -15.99 -2.08 1.43
CA VAL A 69 -15.77 -1.35 0.18
C VAL A 69 -14.31 -1.47 -0.27
N PHE A 70 -13.36 -1.26 0.64
CA PHE A 70 -11.93 -1.43 0.33
C PHE A 70 -11.61 -2.87 -0.05
N ALA A 71 -12.06 -3.84 0.75
CA ALA A 71 -11.85 -5.26 0.43
C ALA A 71 -12.35 -5.58 -0.99
N ARG A 72 -13.55 -5.13 -1.35
CA ARG A 72 -14.12 -5.36 -2.67
C ARG A 72 -13.33 -4.66 -3.80
N ALA A 73 -12.93 -3.40 -3.60
CA ALA A 73 -12.16 -2.65 -4.59
C ALA A 73 -10.78 -3.26 -4.86
N PHE A 74 -10.16 -3.85 -3.83
CA PHE A 74 -8.84 -4.49 -3.93
C PHE A 74 -8.90 -6.00 -4.17
N GLY A 75 -10.07 -6.61 -4.25
CA GLY A 75 -10.23 -8.06 -4.42
C GLY A 75 -9.75 -8.86 -3.22
N ALA A 76 -9.86 -8.30 -2.01
CA ALA A 76 -9.49 -8.93 -0.76
C ALA A 76 -10.72 -9.51 -0.05
N GLU A 77 -10.50 -10.46 0.85
CA GLU A 77 -11.54 -11.08 1.68
C GLU A 77 -12.07 -10.11 2.74
N ALA A 78 -11.18 -9.30 3.32
CA ALA A 78 -11.51 -8.30 4.32
C ALA A 78 -10.56 -7.11 4.24
N GLY A 79 -10.94 -5.97 4.82
CA GLY A 79 -10.13 -4.78 4.92
C GLY A 79 -10.33 -4.07 6.26
N ILE A 80 -9.25 -3.56 6.82
CA ILE A 80 -9.28 -2.69 7.99
C ILE A 80 -8.92 -1.28 7.52
N VAL A 81 -9.88 -0.37 7.60
CA VAL A 81 -9.70 1.03 7.24
C VAL A 81 -10.15 1.90 8.41
N SER A 82 -9.26 2.72 8.92
CA SER A 82 -9.55 3.53 10.10
C SER A 82 -8.74 4.83 10.08
N PRO A 83 -9.31 5.98 10.50
CA PRO A 83 -8.57 7.22 10.69
C PRO A 83 -7.49 7.12 11.80
N HIS A 84 -7.54 6.07 12.63
CA HIS A 84 -6.51 5.80 13.64
C HIS A 84 -5.24 5.17 13.05
N ILE A 85 -5.29 4.72 11.80
CA ILE A 85 -4.09 4.29 11.06
C ILE A 85 -3.50 5.52 10.37
N LEU A 86 -2.57 6.18 11.06
CA LEU A 86 -2.13 7.55 10.75
C LEU A 86 -1.14 7.65 9.56
N SER A 87 -0.54 6.53 9.15
CA SER A 87 0.47 6.51 8.08
C SER A 87 0.65 5.12 7.48
N GLY A 88 1.33 5.05 6.32
CA GLY A 88 1.72 3.76 5.73
C GLY A 88 2.65 2.95 6.65
N THR A 89 3.58 3.60 7.34
CA THR A 89 4.45 2.95 8.34
C THR A 89 3.62 2.35 9.48
N HIS A 90 2.60 3.06 9.96
CA HIS A 90 1.69 2.55 11.00
C HIS A 90 0.88 1.35 10.50
N ALA A 91 0.38 1.40 9.27
CA ALA A 91 -0.34 0.28 8.66
C ALA A 91 0.55 -0.98 8.54
N LEU A 92 1.80 -0.80 8.08
CA LEU A 92 2.78 -1.88 8.01
C LEU A 92 3.13 -2.43 9.39
N THR A 93 3.29 -1.56 10.39
CA THR A 93 3.54 -1.95 11.78
C THR A 93 2.41 -2.84 12.31
N ILE A 94 1.16 -2.41 12.16
CA ILE A 94 -0.02 -3.19 12.57
C ILE A 94 -0.04 -4.56 11.88
N ALA A 95 0.20 -4.59 10.56
CA ALA A 95 0.21 -5.84 9.80
C ALA A 95 1.32 -6.79 10.27
N LEU A 96 2.54 -6.31 10.45
CA LEU A 96 3.68 -7.12 10.87
C LEU A 96 3.51 -7.67 12.29
N PHE A 97 3.09 -6.84 13.25
CA PHE A 97 2.80 -7.31 14.61
C PHE A 97 1.57 -8.23 14.67
N GLY A 98 0.62 -8.05 13.77
CA GLY A 98 -0.54 -8.93 13.63
C GLY A 98 -0.20 -10.33 13.13
N LEU A 99 0.76 -10.44 12.22
CA LEU A 99 1.13 -11.68 11.53
C LEU A 99 2.24 -12.47 12.22
N LEU A 100 3.14 -11.80 12.94
CA LEU A 100 4.34 -12.39 13.51
C LEU A 100 4.22 -12.63 15.01
N ARG A 101 4.88 -13.69 15.50
CA ARG A 101 4.98 -14.07 16.91
C ARG A 101 6.44 -14.28 17.28
N PRO A 102 6.82 -14.22 18.57
CA PRO A 102 8.18 -14.51 19.04
C PRO A 102 8.69 -15.84 18.48
N GLY A 103 9.88 -15.82 17.89
CA GLY A 103 10.50 -16.95 17.22
C GLY A 103 10.28 -17.00 15.71
N ASP A 104 9.27 -16.32 15.18
CA ASP A 104 9.01 -16.23 13.73
C ASP A 104 10.10 -15.44 13.01
N THR A 105 10.22 -15.67 11.70
CA THR A 105 11.16 -14.96 10.83
C THR A 105 10.42 -14.10 9.81
N LEU A 106 10.74 -12.81 9.79
CA LEU A 106 10.42 -11.88 8.70
C LEU A 106 11.56 -11.91 7.67
N PHE A 107 11.25 -12.24 6.43
CA PHE A 107 12.23 -12.32 5.36
C PHE A 107 11.94 -11.28 4.27
N CYS A 108 12.82 -10.27 4.16
CA CYS A 108 12.77 -9.26 3.11
C CYS A 108 13.56 -9.72 1.89
N ILE A 109 12.89 -9.83 0.74
CA ILE A 109 13.49 -10.38 -0.50
C ILE A 109 13.81 -9.33 -1.56
N SER A 110 13.68 -8.05 -1.22
CA SER A 110 13.97 -6.90 -2.10
C SER A 110 15.06 -5.98 -1.56
N GLY A 111 15.95 -6.49 -0.72
CA GLY A 111 16.95 -5.73 0.02
C GLY A 111 16.40 -5.15 1.32
N LEU A 112 17.19 -4.32 1.98
CA LEU A 112 16.80 -3.69 3.23
C LEU A 112 15.55 -2.81 3.04
N PRO A 113 14.56 -2.87 3.95
CA PRO A 113 13.42 -1.97 3.95
C PRO A 113 13.84 -0.49 4.04
N TYR A 114 12.94 0.42 3.66
CA TYR A 114 13.20 1.85 3.81
C TYR A 114 13.37 2.24 5.30
N ASP A 115 14.00 3.40 5.54
CA ASP A 115 14.53 3.76 6.85
C ASP A 115 13.48 3.82 7.97
N THR A 116 12.30 4.39 7.71
CA THR A 116 11.28 4.55 8.75
C THR A 116 10.73 3.22 9.29
N ILE A 117 10.66 2.16 8.46
CA ILE A 117 10.19 0.85 8.93
C ILE A 117 11.32 0.02 9.58
N ARG A 118 12.58 0.36 9.33
CA ARG A 118 13.72 -0.34 9.97
C ARG A 118 13.67 -0.28 11.47
N GLY A 119 13.36 0.90 12.03
CA GLY A 119 13.20 1.07 13.47
C GLY A 119 12.13 0.14 14.06
N VAL A 120 11.03 -0.08 13.33
CA VAL A 120 9.96 -1.01 13.73
C VAL A 120 10.41 -2.47 13.66
N ILE A 121 11.23 -2.83 12.65
CA ILE A 121 11.64 -4.22 12.44
C ILE A 121 12.78 -4.62 13.39
N TYR A 122 13.86 -3.84 13.45
CA TYR A 122 15.07 -4.22 14.19
C TYR A 122 15.74 -3.08 14.97
N GLY A 123 14.99 -2.03 15.32
CA GLY A 123 15.46 -1.02 16.27
C GLY A 123 15.72 -1.64 17.64
N ASP A 124 16.70 -1.12 18.36
CA ASP A 124 17.08 -1.62 19.68
C ASP A 124 16.39 -0.85 20.79
N GLY A 125 15.73 -1.57 21.71
CA GLY A 125 15.20 -1.01 22.97
C GLY A 125 14.01 -0.05 22.81
N ASN A 126 13.31 -0.09 21.67
CA ASN A 126 12.19 0.80 21.36
C ASN A 126 10.86 0.06 21.08
N GLY A 127 10.78 -1.22 21.40
CA GLY A 127 9.60 -2.05 21.17
C GLY A 127 9.50 -2.55 19.72
N SER A 128 10.62 -2.77 19.05
CA SER A 128 10.69 -3.32 17.70
C SER A 128 10.30 -4.80 17.64
N LEU A 129 10.05 -5.32 16.43
CA LEU A 129 9.85 -6.76 16.24
C LEU A 129 11.00 -7.59 16.80
N LYS A 130 12.25 -7.10 16.66
CA LYS A 130 13.44 -7.73 17.27
C LYS A 130 13.33 -7.82 18.78
N ASP A 131 12.91 -6.75 19.46
CA ASP A 131 12.73 -6.74 20.92
C ASP A 131 11.68 -7.75 21.39
N PHE A 132 10.69 -8.02 20.54
CA PHE A 132 9.67 -9.06 20.75
C PHE A 132 10.09 -10.46 20.28
N GLY A 133 11.37 -10.65 19.92
CA GLY A 133 11.92 -11.96 19.58
C GLY A 133 11.62 -12.43 18.16
N ILE A 134 11.19 -11.55 17.26
CA ILE A 134 11.04 -11.85 15.85
C ILE A 134 12.40 -11.72 15.15
N LYS A 135 12.74 -12.71 14.35
CA LYS A 135 13.98 -12.73 13.57
C LYS A 135 13.80 -11.96 12.26
N PHE A 136 14.82 -11.24 11.85
CA PHE A 136 14.85 -10.55 10.57
C PHE A 136 15.95 -11.10 9.68
N ARG A 137 15.61 -11.37 8.42
CA ARG A 137 16.56 -11.71 7.35
C ARG A 137 16.27 -10.87 6.13
N CYS A 138 17.29 -10.55 5.36
CA CYS A 138 17.09 -9.94 4.04
C CYS A 138 17.98 -10.60 2.98
N CYS A 139 17.53 -10.51 1.73
CA CYS A 139 18.24 -10.88 0.55
C CYS A 139 18.24 -9.68 -0.39
N ASP A 140 19.41 -9.24 -0.82
CA ASP A 140 19.55 -8.13 -1.75
C ASP A 140 19.16 -8.55 -3.17
N LEU A 141 18.90 -7.57 -4.01
CA LEU A 141 18.69 -7.79 -5.44
C LEU A 141 20.06 -8.08 -6.12
N ALA A 142 20.10 -9.05 -7.01
CA ALA A 142 21.22 -9.30 -7.89
C ALA A 142 20.98 -8.58 -9.23
N ASP A 143 21.82 -7.62 -9.59
CA ASP A 143 21.69 -6.80 -10.81
C ASP A 143 20.29 -6.18 -10.99
N GLY A 144 19.70 -5.70 -9.90
CA GLY A 144 18.36 -5.09 -9.88
C GLY A 144 17.20 -6.09 -10.04
N LYS A 145 17.45 -7.39 -9.97
CA LYS A 145 16.47 -8.48 -10.08
C LYS A 145 16.46 -9.32 -8.81
N PHE A 146 15.36 -10.04 -8.59
CA PHE A 146 15.28 -10.98 -7.48
C PHE A 146 16.31 -12.10 -7.62
N ASP A 147 17.10 -12.33 -6.56
CA ASP A 147 17.99 -13.50 -6.46
C ASP A 147 17.17 -14.72 -6.03
N TYR A 148 16.56 -15.40 -7.00
CA TYR A 148 15.71 -16.56 -6.74
C TYR A 148 16.42 -17.71 -6.01
N PRO A 149 17.70 -18.06 -6.30
CA PRO A 149 18.44 -19.03 -5.51
C PRO A 149 18.54 -18.68 -4.04
N ALA A 150 18.97 -17.46 -3.71
CA ALA A 150 19.08 -16.99 -2.33
C ALA A 150 17.73 -16.88 -1.64
N ILE A 151 16.68 -16.41 -2.33
CA ILE A 151 15.32 -16.37 -1.83
C ILE A 151 14.84 -17.77 -1.49
N LYS A 152 15.01 -18.75 -2.37
CA LYS A 152 14.57 -20.14 -2.15
C LYS A 152 15.19 -20.74 -0.89
N MET A 153 16.46 -20.44 -0.62
CA MET A 153 17.15 -20.90 0.60
C MET A 153 16.56 -20.31 1.88
N GLY A 154 16.08 -19.07 1.83
CA GLY A 154 15.52 -18.38 3.00
C GLY A 154 14.04 -18.65 3.26
N LEU A 155 13.28 -19.12 2.26
CA LEU A 155 11.83 -19.30 2.36
C LEU A 155 11.40 -20.35 3.40
N SER A 156 12.17 -21.40 3.60
CA SER A 156 11.81 -22.50 4.52
C SER A 156 11.71 -22.06 5.98
N GLU A 157 12.38 -20.99 6.36
CA GLU A 157 12.36 -20.43 7.73
C GLU A 157 11.43 -19.22 7.85
N ALA A 158 10.94 -18.69 6.73
CA ALA A 158 10.17 -17.46 6.73
C ALA A 158 8.71 -17.71 7.10
N LYS A 159 8.22 -17.00 8.10
CA LYS A 159 6.77 -16.91 8.40
C LYS A 159 6.10 -15.88 7.50
N VAL A 160 6.76 -14.74 7.28
CA VAL A 160 6.29 -13.64 6.44
C VAL A 160 7.39 -13.27 5.47
N VAL A 161 7.03 -13.15 4.18
CA VAL A 161 7.90 -12.61 3.14
C VAL A 161 7.51 -11.15 2.89
N TYR A 162 8.48 -10.25 2.97
CA TYR A 162 8.30 -8.82 2.77
C TYR A 162 8.94 -8.38 1.46
N ILE A 163 8.16 -7.68 0.64
CA ILE A 163 8.62 -7.12 -0.63
C ILE A 163 8.32 -5.62 -0.63
N GLN A 164 9.34 -4.82 -0.83
CA GLN A 164 9.20 -3.39 -1.01
C GLN A 164 9.56 -3.01 -2.45
N ARG A 165 8.61 -2.41 -3.18
CA ARG A 165 8.78 -2.07 -4.60
C ARG A 165 9.30 -0.66 -4.84
N SER A 166 9.17 0.22 -3.86
CA SER A 166 9.69 1.58 -3.96
C SER A 166 10.28 2.02 -2.60
N ARG A 167 11.17 2.97 -2.62
CA ARG A 167 11.80 3.50 -1.39
C ARG A 167 11.26 4.87 -0.97
N GLY A 168 10.12 5.26 -1.54
CA GLY A 168 9.52 6.56 -1.34
C GLY A 168 9.94 7.58 -2.38
#